data_d5444da535d0f112a640c5ce5c4ae772
#
_entry.id   d5444da535d0f112a640c5ce5c4ae772
#
_cell.length_a   1.000
_cell.length_b   1.000
_cell.length_c   1.000
_cell.angle_alpha   90.00
_cell.angle_beta   90.00
_cell.angle_gamma   90.00
#
_symmetry.space_group_name_H-M   'P 1'
#
loop_
_entity.id
_entity.type
_entity.pdbx_description
1 polymer ?
#
loop_
_entity_poly.entity_id
_entity_poly.type
_entity_poly.pdbx_seq_one_letter_code
_entity_poly.pdbx_strand_id
1 'polypeptide(L)'
;IRLEKQLELMKSNPELGLIGCRMASFSDSRRISDSIEKYQSWSNSLISHQQIECDLFAECPIAHPTFFATSQLFNKLGGYSINPWAEDYDFILRAYKAGAKLAKHPEKLVQKYHASGRLSRVEAIYKRPAMFEAKAHYIMEYGLLQNRRGVLIAGSGPTGRQAPHSFEK
;
A
#
# COMPACT_ATOMS: atom_id res chain seq x y z
N ILE A 1 14.79 -18.82 4.62
CA ILE A 1 14.69 -17.51 5.28
C ILE A 1 13.59 -16.70 4.62
N ARG A 2 13.64 -15.34 4.43
CA ARG A 2 12.48 -14.55 3.96
C ARG A 2 11.87 -15.07 2.66
N LEU A 3 12.67 -15.17 1.60
CA LEU A 3 12.17 -15.56 0.28
C LEU A 3 11.63 -16.99 0.27
N GLU A 4 12.24 -17.91 1.01
CA GLU A 4 11.72 -19.29 1.17
C GLU A 4 10.31 -19.28 1.78
N LYS A 5 10.13 -18.60 2.93
CA LYS A 5 8.84 -18.51 3.62
C LYS A 5 7.76 -17.84 2.76
N GLN A 6 8.13 -16.78 2.03
CA GLN A 6 7.19 -16.14 1.11
C GLN A 6 6.85 -17.07 -0.07
N LEU A 7 7.81 -17.79 -0.60
CA LEU A 7 7.59 -18.77 -1.67
C LEU A 7 6.71 -19.94 -1.20
N GLU A 8 6.94 -20.45 0.01
CA GLU A 8 6.11 -21.51 0.61
C GLU A 8 4.67 -21.04 0.78
N LEU A 9 4.46 -19.81 1.26
CA LEU A 9 3.13 -19.22 1.39
C LEU A 9 2.41 -19.13 0.03
N MET A 10 3.10 -18.70 -1.03
CA MET A 10 2.53 -18.66 -2.38
C MET A 10 2.27 -20.04 -2.97
N LYS A 11 3.16 -21.01 -2.74
CA LYS A 11 2.95 -22.39 -3.19
C LYS A 11 1.74 -23.04 -2.53
N SER A 12 1.52 -22.74 -1.25
CA SER A 12 0.37 -23.25 -0.50
C SER A 12 -0.94 -22.53 -0.83
N ASN A 13 -0.88 -21.38 -1.49
CA ASN A 13 -2.02 -20.54 -1.86
C ASN A 13 -1.83 -20.00 -3.28
N PRO A 14 -2.07 -20.83 -4.32
CA PRO A 14 -1.78 -20.49 -5.71
C PRO A 14 -2.56 -19.30 -6.27
N GLU A 15 -3.65 -18.90 -5.60
CA GLU A 15 -4.45 -17.72 -5.95
C GLU A 15 -3.77 -16.39 -5.58
N LEU A 16 -2.73 -16.41 -4.74
CA LEU A 16 -2.00 -15.21 -4.34
C LEU A 16 -1.13 -14.68 -5.47
N GLY A 17 -1.31 -13.43 -5.84
CA GLY A 17 -0.51 -12.75 -6.86
C GLY A 17 0.62 -11.90 -6.28
N LEU A 18 0.37 -11.25 -5.16
CA LEU A 18 1.33 -10.39 -4.45
C LEU A 18 1.22 -10.63 -2.95
N ILE A 19 2.35 -10.87 -2.33
CA ILE A 19 2.43 -10.95 -0.88
C ILE A 19 3.51 -10.04 -0.29
N GLY A 20 3.34 -9.70 0.98
CA GLY A 20 4.35 -9.09 1.81
C GLY A 20 4.73 -9.97 3.00
N CYS A 21 5.30 -9.35 4.01
CA CYS A 21 5.47 -9.92 5.34
C CYS A 21 5.36 -8.82 6.40
N ARG A 22 5.24 -9.19 7.66
CA ARG A 22 5.42 -8.23 8.74
C ARG A 22 6.84 -7.70 8.76
N MET A 23 7.00 -6.48 9.26
CA MET A 23 8.30 -5.81 9.37
C MET A 23 8.53 -5.26 10.77
N ALA A 24 9.81 -5.02 11.09
CA ALA A 24 10.23 -4.23 12.23
C ALA A 24 10.98 -2.99 11.72
N SER A 25 10.66 -1.82 12.26
CA SER A 25 11.33 -0.56 11.94
C SER A 25 12.38 -0.22 12.99
N PHE A 26 13.49 0.36 12.55
CA PHE A 26 14.53 0.87 13.44
C PHE A 26 15.19 2.12 12.84
N SER A 27 15.88 2.91 13.66
CA SER A 27 16.62 4.12 13.26
C SER A 27 17.87 4.27 14.14
N ASP A 28 18.78 5.16 13.76
CA ASP A 28 19.97 5.49 14.58
C ASP A 28 19.59 6.12 15.92
N SER A 29 18.54 6.94 15.95
CA SER A 29 17.91 7.35 17.18
C SER A 29 17.18 6.15 17.79
N ARG A 30 17.50 5.78 19.01
CA ARG A 30 16.92 4.62 19.73
C ARG A 30 15.38 4.53 19.67
N ARG A 31 14.70 5.58 19.22
CA ARG A 31 13.24 5.67 19.10
C ARG A 31 12.86 6.04 17.66
N ILE A 32 11.96 5.26 17.07
CA ILE A 32 11.26 5.64 15.85
C ILE A 32 10.10 6.58 16.20
N SER A 33 9.62 7.38 15.21
CA SER A 33 8.51 8.31 15.46
C SER A 33 7.19 7.57 15.65
N ASP A 34 6.29 8.15 16.45
CA ASP A 34 4.97 7.60 16.73
C ASP A 34 4.16 7.31 15.44
N SER A 35 4.35 8.11 14.38
CA SER A 35 3.72 7.89 13.09
C SER A 35 4.23 6.61 12.40
N ILE A 36 5.52 6.32 12.51
CA ILE A 36 6.12 5.09 11.98
C ILE A 36 5.63 3.89 12.78
N GLU A 37 5.56 4.00 14.11
CA GLU A 37 5.04 2.93 14.98
C GLU A 37 3.57 2.61 14.66
N LYS A 38 2.74 3.64 14.52
CA LYS A 38 1.33 3.49 14.16
C LYS A 38 1.15 2.82 12.81
N TYR A 39 1.87 3.31 11.78
CA TYR A 39 1.85 2.68 10.46
C TYR A 39 2.31 1.23 10.51
N GLN A 40 3.41 0.94 11.19
CA GLN A 40 3.94 -0.43 11.31
C GLN A 40 2.94 -1.36 12.01
N SER A 41 2.35 -0.90 13.12
CA SER A 41 1.37 -1.69 13.88
C SER A 41 0.14 -1.99 13.03
N TRP A 42 -0.41 -0.98 12.36
CA TRP A 42 -1.53 -1.13 11.45
C TRP A 42 -1.19 -2.04 10.27
N SER A 43 -0.12 -1.76 9.54
CA SER A 43 0.28 -2.60 8.41
C SER A 43 0.53 -4.05 8.84
N ASN A 44 1.21 -4.27 9.98
CA ASN A 44 1.46 -5.62 10.49
C ASN A 44 0.20 -6.36 10.98
N SER A 45 -0.90 -5.69 11.25
CA SER A 45 -2.18 -6.35 11.61
C SER A 45 -2.89 -6.94 10.39
N LEU A 46 -2.67 -6.40 9.19
CA LEU A 46 -3.31 -6.83 7.95
C LEU A 46 -2.56 -8.03 7.36
N ILE A 47 -3.09 -9.23 7.49
CA ILE A 47 -2.45 -10.47 7.01
C ILE A 47 -3.20 -11.09 5.83
N SER A 48 -4.52 -11.26 5.95
CA SER A 48 -5.34 -11.89 4.94
C SER A 48 -5.73 -10.91 3.82
N HIS A 49 -6.13 -11.45 2.67
CA HIS A 49 -6.67 -10.66 1.56
C HIS A 49 -7.81 -9.75 2.01
N GLN A 50 -8.77 -10.30 2.75
CA GLN A 50 -9.95 -9.56 3.21
C GLN A 50 -9.57 -8.37 4.12
N GLN A 51 -8.62 -8.56 5.03
CA GLN A 51 -8.13 -7.46 5.88
C GLN A 51 -7.46 -6.36 5.05
N ILE A 52 -6.62 -6.76 4.06
CA ILE A 52 -5.94 -5.82 3.17
C ILE A 52 -6.95 -5.09 2.29
N GLU A 53 -7.95 -5.78 1.76
CA GLU A 53 -9.01 -5.21 0.93
C GLU A 53 -9.83 -4.16 1.68
N CYS A 54 -10.24 -4.44 2.91
CA CYS A 54 -11.00 -3.49 3.74
C CYS A 54 -10.24 -2.19 3.98
N ASP A 55 -8.92 -2.26 4.12
CA ASP A 55 -8.07 -1.11 4.45
C ASP A 55 -7.28 -0.59 3.24
N LEU A 56 -7.57 -1.09 2.02
CA LEU A 56 -6.81 -0.80 0.80
C LEU A 56 -6.65 0.69 0.52
N PHE A 57 -7.68 1.48 0.80
CA PHE A 57 -7.71 2.93 0.61
C PHE A 57 -7.38 3.74 1.88
N ALA A 58 -7.03 3.09 3.00
CA ALA A 58 -6.57 3.80 4.18
C ALA A 58 -5.13 4.31 4.01
N GLU A 59 -4.21 3.42 3.67
CA GLU A 59 -2.77 3.67 3.44
C GLU A 59 -2.20 2.50 2.64
N CYS A 60 -0.94 2.57 2.15
CA CYS A 60 -0.26 1.45 1.50
C CYS A 60 -0.16 0.24 2.46
N PRO A 61 -0.95 -0.84 2.26
CA PRO A 61 -1.09 -1.87 3.28
C PRO A 61 0.08 -2.83 3.36
N ILE A 62 0.87 -2.96 2.29
CA ILE A 62 2.05 -3.83 2.21
C ILE A 62 3.28 -2.96 2.00
N ALA A 63 4.23 -3.02 2.90
CA ALA A 63 5.44 -2.22 2.78
C ALA A 63 6.31 -2.69 1.59
N HIS A 64 6.70 -1.79 0.70
CA HIS A 64 7.45 -2.07 -0.52
C HIS A 64 8.65 -3.02 -0.34
N PRO A 65 9.53 -2.86 0.68
CA PRO A 65 10.65 -3.77 0.88
C PRO A 65 10.26 -5.23 1.17
N THR A 66 8.97 -5.49 1.42
CA THR A 66 8.47 -6.83 1.69
C THR A 66 7.79 -7.49 0.49
N PHE A 67 7.67 -6.80 -0.64
CA PHE A 67 7.00 -7.32 -1.84
C PHE A 67 7.62 -8.61 -2.34
N PHE A 68 6.74 -9.53 -2.69
CA PHE A 68 7.04 -10.77 -3.38
C PHE A 68 5.84 -11.08 -4.28
N ALA A 69 6.01 -10.89 -5.57
CA ALA A 69 4.96 -11.04 -6.57
C ALA A 69 5.27 -12.19 -7.52
N THR A 70 4.23 -12.78 -8.11
CA THR A 70 4.44 -13.71 -9.23
C THR A 70 4.92 -12.95 -10.46
N SER A 71 5.81 -13.54 -11.25
CA SER A 71 6.25 -12.97 -12.53
C SER A 71 5.08 -12.76 -13.48
N GLN A 72 4.09 -13.65 -13.43
CA GLN A 72 2.86 -13.54 -14.23
C GLN A 72 2.10 -12.24 -13.89
N LEU A 73 1.88 -11.94 -12.60
CA LEU A 73 1.23 -10.70 -12.21
C LEU A 73 2.07 -9.48 -12.60
N PHE A 74 3.37 -9.49 -12.32
CA PHE A 74 4.27 -8.40 -12.64
C PHE A 74 4.26 -8.06 -14.14
N ASN A 75 4.34 -9.09 -14.99
CA ASN A 75 4.28 -8.93 -16.45
C ASN A 75 2.90 -8.47 -16.93
N LYS A 76 1.81 -9.03 -16.38
CA LYS A 76 0.44 -8.60 -16.67
C LYS A 76 0.21 -7.12 -16.40
N LEU A 77 0.82 -6.59 -15.34
CA LEU A 77 0.72 -5.18 -14.97
C LEU A 77 1.71 -4.27 -15.72
N GLY A 78 2.66 -4.82 -16.48
CA GLY A 78 3.72 -4.04 -17.13
C GLY A 78 4.76 -3.46 -16.15
N GLY A 79 4.91 -4.07 -14.96
CA GLY A 79 5.83 -3.59 -13.94
C GLY A 79 5.35 -2.34 -13.21
N TYR A 80 6.29 -1.50 -12.75
CA TYR A 80 5.98 -0.21 -12.14
C TYR A 80 5.65 0.84 -13.20
N SER A 81 4.67 1.68 -12.90
CA SER A 81 4.26 2.79 -13.77
C SER A 81 4.88 4.10 -13.30
N ILE A 82 5.08 5.04 -14.24
CA ILE A 82 5.48 6.41 -13.92
C ILE A 82 4.20 7.21 -13.69
N ASN A 83 3.91 7.51 -12.44
CA ASN A 83 2.71 8.23 -11.99
C ASN A 83 3.10 9.38 -11.06
N PRO A 84 2.21 10.39 -10.85
CA PRO A 84 2.46 11.47 -9.90
C PRO A 84 2.33 11.06 -8.43
N TRP A 85 2.19 9.77 -8.14
CA TRP A 85 2.08 9.18 -6.81
C TRP A 85 3.03 8.00 -6.62
N ALA A 86 3.12 7.47 -5.38
CA ALA A 86 4.03 6.41 -4.99
C ALA A 86 3.85 5.12 -5.82
N GLU A 87 4.93 4.62 -6.39
CA GLU A 87 4.98 3.46 -7.27
C GLU A 87 4.54 2.15 -6.60
N ASP A 88 4.82 2.01 -5.32
CA ASP A 88 4.48 0.82 -4.54
C ASP A 88 2.97 0.74 -4.27
N TYR A 89 2.37 1.86 -3.89
CA TYR A 89 0.93 1.93 -3.68
C TYR A 89 0.16 1.78 -5.00
N ASP A 90 0.63 2.42 -6.06
CA ASP A 90 0.12 2.22 -7.42
C ASP A 90 0.13 0.74 -7.84
N PHE A 91 1.25 0.06 -7.63
CA PHE A 91 1.37 -1.36 -7.98
C PHE A 91 0.37 -2.23 -7.22
N ILE A 92 0.15 -2.00 -5.93
CA ILE A 92 -0.84 -2.72 -5.13
C ILE A 92 -2.26 -2.48 -5.67
N LEU A 93 -2.60 -1.23 -5.95
CA LEU A 93 -3.93 -0.87 -6.46
C LEU A 93 -4.17 -1.51 -7.83
N ARG A 94 -3.22 -1.45 -8.76
CA ARG A 94 -3.32 -2.15 -10.05
C ARG A 94 -3.41 -3.67 -9.90
N ALA A 95 -2.65 -4.26 -8.97
CA ALA A 95 -2.71 -5.69 -8.70
C ALA A 95 -4.11 -6.10 -8.20
N TYR A 96 -4.66 -5.35 -7.26
CA TYR A 96 -6.01 -5.59 -6.76
C TYR A 96 -7.07 -5.45 -7.87
N LYS A 97 -7.00 -4.38 -8.68
CA LYS A 97 -7.89 -4.18 -9.85
C LYS A 97 -7.82 -5.33 -10.85
N ALA A 98 -6.62 -5.89 -11.05
CA ALA A 98 -6.41 -7.05 -11.93
C ALA A 98 -6.94 -8.38 -11.35
N GLY A 99 -7.54 -8.35 -10.16
CA GLY A 99 -8.11 -9.50 -9.47
C GLY A 99 -7.10 -10.33 -8.67
N ALA A 100 -5.87 -9.82 -8.46
CA ALA A 100 -4.87 -10.53 -7.67
C ALA A 100 -5.27 -10.61 -6.21
N LYS A 101 -5.14 -11.79 -5.60
CA LYS A 101 -5.25 -11.94 -4.16
C LYS A 101 -3.96 -11.48 -3.48
N LEU A 102 -4.12 -10.74 -2.37
CA LEU A 102 -3.04 -10.13 -1.60
C LEU A 102 -2.97 -10.78 -0.22
N ALA A 103 -1.79 -10.98 0.32
CA ALA A 103 -1.62 -11.48 1.69
C ALA A 103 -0.28 -11.03 2.29
N LYS A 104 -0.06 -11.33 3.57
CA LYS A 104 1.26 -11.20 4.19
C LYS A 104 1.62 -12.45 5.00
N HIS A 105 2.91 -12.78 4.96
CA HIS A 105 3.45 -13.74 5.90
C HIS A 105 3.41 -13.17 7.32
N PRO A 106 2.92 -13.94 8.33
CA PRO A 106 2.69 -13.42 9.67
C PRO A 106 3.95 -13.14 10.49
N GLU A 107 5.10 -13.58 10.05
CA GLU A 107 6.38 -13.31 10.71
C GLU A 107 6.99 -11.99 10.27
N LYS A 108 7.77 -11.37 11.16
CA LYS A 108 8.60 -10.19 10.86
C LYS A 108 9.87 -10.63 10.14
N LEU A 109 9.82 -10.66 8.81
CA LEU A 109 10.93 -11.15 7.97
C LEU A 109 11.80 -10.01 7.40
N VAL A 110 11.42 -8.76 7.62
CA VAL A 110 12.15 -7.57 7.16
C VAL A 110 12.40 -6.62 8.33
N GLN A 111 13.64 -6.13 8.43
CA GLN A 111 14.01 -5.00 9.25
C GLN A 111 14.14 -3.76 8.36
N LYS A 112 13.32 -2.73 8.61
CA LYS A 112 13.27 -1.49 7.83
C LYS A 112 13.99 -0.36 8.56
N TYR A 113 15.15 0.02 8.03
CA TYR A 113 15.90 1.15 8.55
C TYR A 113 15.31 2.49 8.10
N HIS A 114 15.18 3.44 9.02
CA HIS A 114 14.63 4.77 8.78
C HIS A 114 15.72 5.85 8.85
N ALA A 115 16.47 6.05 7.75
CA ALA A 115 17.39 7.16 7.61
C ALA A 115 16.67 8.51 7.50
N SER A 116 17.35 9.61 7.88
CA SER A 116 16.79 10.99 7.81
C SER A 116 16.51 11.46 6.38
N GLY A 117 17.33 11.10 5.40
CA GLY A 117 17.25 11.56 3.99
C GLY A 117 16.50 10.62 3.04
N ARG A 118 15.55 9.81 3.52
CA ARG A 118 14.80 8.87 2.63
C ARG A 118 13.93 9.59 1.61
N LEU A 119 13.86 9.05 0.38
CA LEU A 119 13.03 9.56 -0.72
C LEU A 119 11.57 9.79 -0.30
N SER A 120 10.98 8.84 0.42
CA SER A 120 9.61 8.96 0.93
C SER A 120 9.37 10.15 1.88
N ARG A 121 10.41 10.83 2.36
CA ARG A 121 10.31 12.05 3.16
C ARG A 121 10.49 13.33 2.35
N VAL A 122 11.17 13.28 1.22
CA VAL A 122 11.56 14.46 0.43
C VAL A 122 10.75 14.59 -0.86
N GLU A 123 10.52 13.49 -1.56
CA GLU A 123 9.84 13.52 -2.85
C GLU A 123 8.33 13.79 -2.74
N ALA A 124 7.82 14.60 -3.66
CA ALA A 124 6.41 15.02 -3.67
C ALA A 124 5.44 13.85 -3.87
N ILE A 125 5.83 12.84 -4.67
CA ILE A 125 5.01 11.65 -4.97
C ILE A 125 4.63 10.83 -3.74
N TYR A 126 5.38 10.97 -2.63
CA TYR A 126 5.08 10.28 -1.36
C TYR A 126 4.33 11.17 -0.36
N LYS A 127 3.93 12.37 -0.75
CA LYS A 127 3.20 13.27 0.14
C LYS A 127 1.70 13.00 0.08
N ARG A 128 0.98 13.48 1.10
CA ARG A 128 -0.46 13.29 1.23
C ARG A 128 -1.26 13.68 -0.02
N PRO A 129 -1.01 14.81 -0.71
CA PRO A 129 -1.75 15.16 -1.91
C PRO A 129 -1.66 14.07 -3.00
N ALA A 130 -0.46 13.58 -3.30
CA ALA A 130 -0.25 12.53 -4.29
C ALA A 130 -0.96 11.22 -3.88
N MET A 131 -0.97 10.89 -2.60
CA MET A 131 -1.72 9.73 -2.09
C MET A 131 -3.23 9.89 -2.26
N PHE A 132 -3.78 11.08 -2.06
CA PHE A 132 -5.21 11.34 -2.32
C PHE A 132 -5.55 11.25 -3.80
N GLU A 133 -4.68 11.76 -4.66
CA GLU A 133 -4.85 11.64 -6.11
C GLU A 133 -4.88 10.17 -6.54
N ALA A 134 -3.96 9.34 -6.05
CA ALA A 134 -3.97 7.90 -6.30
C ALA A 134 -5.29 7.25 -5.85
N LYS A 135 -5.72 7.54 -4.61
CA LYS A 135 -6.98 7.00 -4.07
C LYS A 135 -8.19 7.41 -4.90
N ALA A 136 -8.32 8.70 -5.22
CA ALA A 136 -9.43 9.21 -6.02
C ALA A 136 -9.45 8.55 -7.40
N HIS A 137 -8.30 8.52 -8.09
CA HIS A 137 -8.15 7.87 -9.39
C HIS A 137 -8.65 6.42 -9.36
N TYR A 138 -8.15 5.61 -8.42
CA TYR A 138 -8.51 4.18 -8.37
C TYR A 138 -9.93 3.94 -7.84
N ILE A 139 -10.47 4.76 -6.93
CA ILE A 139 -11.87 4.68 -6.52
C ILE A 139 -12.80 4.91 -7.72
N MET A 140 -12.46 5.88 -8.58
CA MET A 140 -13.20 6.14 -9.81
C MET A 140 -13.04 4.99 -10.81
N GLU A 141 -11.79 4.54 -11.05
CA GLU A 141 -11.50 3.45 -11.99
C GLU A 141 -12.11 2.10 -11.59
N TYR A 142 -12.26 1.82 -10.29
CA TYR A 142 -12.92 0.60 -9.81
C TYR A 142 -14.44 0.67 -9.93
N GLY A 143 -14.97 1.81 -10.35
CA GLY A 143 -16.40 2.00 -10.44
C GLY A 143 -17.13 1.99 -9.10
N LEU A 144 -16.41 2.19 -7.99
CA LEU A 144 -17.01 2.21 -6.65
C LEU A 144 -18.03 3.35 -6.48
N LEU A 145 -17.93 4.37 -7.33
CA LEU A 145 -18.86 5.52 -7.37
C LEU A 145 -19.86 5.44 -8.54
N GLN A 146 -19.87 4.36 -9.32
CA GLN A 146 -20.85 4.17 -10.40
C GLN A 146 -22.27 4.19 -9.80
N ASN A 147 -23.16 4.91 -10.46
CA ASN A 147 -24.52 5.12 -10.02
C ASN A 147 -24.69 5.92 -8.70
N ARG A 148 -23.64 6.58 -8.21
CA ARG A 148 -23.68 7.47 -7.05
C ARG A 148 -23.86 8.94 -7.50
N ARG A 149 -24.64 9.71 -6.74
CA ARG A 149 -24.89 11.13 -7.03
C ARG A 149 -23.75 12.06 -6.58
N GLY A 150 -22.76 11.52 -5.88
CA GLY A 150 -21.61 12.27 -5.39
C GLY A 150 -20.87 11.55 -4.28
N VAL A 151 -19.79 12.17 -3.82
CA VAL A 151 -18.96 11.71 -2.72
C VAL A 151 -19.15 12.64 -1.52
N LEU A 152 -19.53 12.10 -0.38
CA LEU A 152 -19.54 12.83 0.88
C LEU A 152 -18.21 12.60 1.61
N ILE A 153 -17.46 13.67 1.85
CA ILE A 153 -16.22 13.61 2.62
C ILE A 153 -16.52 14.11 4.04
N ALA A 154 -16.49 13.19 5.01
CA ALA A 154 -16.66 13.50 6.41
C ALA A 154 -15.32 13.83 7.07
N GLY A 155 -15.10 15.09 7.44
CA GLY A 155 -13.92 15.56 8.13
C GLY A 155 -13.56 17.01 7.83
N SER A 156 -13.36 17.82 8.87
CA SER A 156 -12.99 19.24 8.77
C SER A 156 -11.51 19.52 8.99
N GLY A 157 -10.73 18.50 9.29
CA GLY A 157 -9.27 18.60 9.46
C GLY A 157 -8.52 18.83 8.14
N PRO A 158 -7.18 19.06 8.19
CA PRO A 158 -6.37 19.29 6.98
C PRO A 158 -6.55 18.20 5.92
N THR A 159 -6.69 16.97 6.33
CA THR A 159 -6.92 15.80 5.46
C THR A 159 -8.27 15.89 4.74
N GLY A 160 -9.35 16.13 5.48
CA GLY A 160 -10.69 16.23 4.91
C GLY A 160 -10.88 17.44 3.97
N ARG A 161 -10.09 18.50 4.18
CA ARG A 161 -10.11 19.68 3.28
C ARG A 161 -9.33 19.47 1.98
N GLN A 162 -8.35 18.58 1.95
CA GLN A 162 -7.55 18.27 0.76
C GLN A 162 -8.22 17.23 -0.14
N ALA A 163 -8.96 16.29 0.43
CA ALA A 163 -9.55 15.18 -0.30
C ALA A 163 -10.53 15.62 -1.43
N PRO A 164 -11.40 16.66 -1.30
CA PRO A 164 -12.30 17.05 -2.36
C PRO A 164 -11.61 17.38 -3.68
N HIS A 165 -10.49 18.11 -3.63
CA HIS A 165 -9.74 18.53 -4.83
C HIS A 165 -9.23 17.36 -5.68
N SER A 166 -9.09 16.16 -5.11
CA SER A 166 -8.67 14.97 -5.85
C SER A 166 -9.82 14.28 -6.58
N PHE A 167 -11.07 14.54 -6.19
CA PHE A 167 -12.28 14.00 -6.84
C PHE A 167 -12.92 14.97 -7.85
N GLU A 168 -12.47 16.22 -7.89
CA GLU A 168 -12.97 17.27 -8.80
C GLU A 168 -12.23 17.32 -10.14
N LYS A 169 -11.15 16.55 -10.28
CA LYS A 169 -10.33 16.43 -11.51
C LYS A 169 -10.85 15.29 -12.38
#